data_41ce440cee748a74237522a741c71ad4
#
_entry.id   41ce440cee748a74237522a741c71ad4
#
_cell.length_a   1.000
_cell.length_b   1.000
_cell.length_c   1.000
_cell.angle_alpha   90.00
_cell.angle_beta   90.00
_cell.angle_gamma   90.00
#
_symmetry.space_group_name_H-M   'P 1'
#
loop_
_entity.id
_entity.type
_entity.pdbx_description
1 polymer ?
#
loop_
_entity_poly.entity_id
_entity_poly.type
_entity_poly.pdbx_seq_one_letter_code
_entity_poly.pdbx_strand_id
1 'polypeptide(L)' 'LISVSIVTADGTLADGLSTSVFIMGKEAATEYWRNHSDEFDMILMTDDREIYVTEGIADSFESEMDTKIIEKKV' A
#
# COMPACT_ATOMS: atom_id res chain seq x y z
N LEU A 1 -8.41 2.33 7.74
CA LEU A 1 -7.14 1.58 7.80
C LEU A 1 -6.65 1.48 9.23
N ILE A 2 -6.10 0.33 9.59
CA ILE A 2 -5.47 0.13 10.91
C ILE A 2 -3.95 0.01 10.80
N SER A 3 -3.42 -0.22 9.61
CA SER A 3 -1.98 -0.34 9.41
C SER A 3 -1.61 0.05 7.98
N VAL A 4 -0.47 0.72 7.86
CA VAL A 4 0.11 1.11 6.57
C VAL A 4 1.60 0.85 6.62
N SER A 5 2.12 0.14 5.63
CA SER A 5 3.56 -0.04 5.44
C SER A 5 3.93 0.44 4.05
N ILE A 6 4.95 1.29 3.98
CA ILE A 6 5.44 1.81 2.70
C ILE A 6 6.77 1.15 2.37
N VAL A 7 6.89 0.65 1.16
CA VAL A 7 8.09 -0.02 0.66
C VAL A 7 8.72 0.88 -0.40
N THR A 8 9.85 1.48 -0.09
CA THR A 8 10.58 2.36 -1.00
C THR A 8 12.05 2.39 -0.59
N ALA A 9 12.91 2.73 -1.53
CA ALA A 9 14.33 2.94 -1.24
C ALA A 9 14.60 4.27 -0.54
N ASP A 10 13.65 5.19 -0.54
CA ASP A 10 13.76 6.50 0.09
C ASP A 10 13.07 6.50 1.44
N GLY A 11 13.85 6.42 2.53
CA GLY A 11 13.31 6.37 3.89
C GLY A 11 12.57 7.66 4.30
N THR A 12 12.98 8.81 3.79
CA THR A 12 12.29 10.07 4.05
C THR A 12 10.90 10.07 3.41
N LEU A 13 10.82 9.56 2.19
CA LEU A 13 9.55 9.42 1.50
C LEU A 13 8.63 8.44 2.24
N ALA A 14 9.18 7.35 2.74
CA ALA A 14 8.40 6.35 3.48
C ALA A 14 7.72 6.95 4.71
N ASP A 15 8.46 7.74 5.49
CA ASP A 15 7.92 8.39 6.70
C ASP A 15 6.74 9.32 6.37
N GLY A 16 6.90 10.16 5.37
CA GLY A 16 5.85 11.09 4.95
C GLY A 16 4.64 10.37 4.37
N LEU A 17 4.90 9.39 3.51
CA LEU A 17 3.82 8.66 2.83
C LEU A 17 3.01 7.80 3.78
N SER A 18 3.63 7.15 4.76
CA SER A 18 2.88 6.29 5.67
C SER A 18 1.80 7.07 6.43
N THR A 19 2.14 8.27 6.89
CA THR A 19 1.20 9.15 7.56
C THR A 19 0.12 9.65 6.60
N SER A 20 0.52 10.12 5.43
CA SER A 20 -0.42 10.65 4.42
C SER A 20 -1.40 9.58 3.95
N VAL A 21 -0.89 8.38 3.66
CA VAL A 21 -1.73 7.26 3.21
C VAL A 21 -2.71 6.85 4.28
N PHE A 22 -2.27 6.82 5.54
CA PHE A 22 -3.15 6.48 6.66
C PHE A 22 -4.32 7.47 6.76
N ILE A 23 -4.04 8.75 6.58
CA ILE A 23 -5.05 9.81 6.68
C ILE A 23 -6.01 9.78 5.49
N MET A 24 -5.49 9.58 4.27
CA MET A 24 -6.34 9.64 3.08
C MET A 24 -7.23 8.41 2.90
N GLY A 25 -6.88 7.29 3.49
CA GLY A 25 -7.64 6.05 3.39
C GLY A 25 -7.34 5.23 2.14
N LYS A 26 -7.89 4.02 2.10
CA LYS A 26 -7.55 3.04 1.07
C LYS A 26 -7.82 3.50 -0.37
N GLU A 27 -9.00 4.09 -0.61
CA GLU A 27 -9.38 4.46 -1.98
C GLU A 27 -8.49 5.57 -2.56
N ALA A 28 -8.29 6.63 -1.79
CA ALA A 28 -7.44 7.73 -2.21
C ALA A 28 -5.97 7.30 -2.31
N ALA A 29 -5.54 6.44 -1.39
CA ALA A 29 -4.18 5.90 -1.40
C ALA A 29 -3.93 5.04 -2.64
N THR A 30 -4.91 4.24 -3.03
CA THR A 30 -4.81 3.40 -4.23
C THR A 30 -4.62 4.26 -5.48
N GLU A 31 -5.42 5.31 -5.62
CA GLU A 31 -5.31 6.21 -6.75
C GLU A 31 -3.97 6.95 -6.76
N TYR A 32 -3.56 7.42 -5.59
CA TYR A 32 -2.26 8.07 -5.45
C TYR A 32 -1.13 7.13 -5.87
N TRP A 33 -1.15 5.89 -5.39
CA TRP A 33 -0.14 4.90 -5.76
C TRP A 33 -0.13 4.63 -7.27
N ARG A 34 -1.29 4.53 -7.90
CA ARG A 34 -1.36 4.29 -9.34
C ARG A 34 -0.66 5.37 -10.16
N ASN A 35 -0.69 6.60 -9.66
CA ASN A 35 -0.02 7.73 -10.30
C ASN A 35 1.48 7.80 -9.97
N HIS A 36 1.95 7.02 -8.99
CA HIS A 36 3.33 7.08 -8.48
C HIS A 36 3.91 5.68 -8.28
N SER A 37 3.46 4.71 -9.07
CA SER A 37 3.79 3.29 -8.86
C SER A 37 5.26 2.94 -9.08
N ASP A 38 6.02 3.82 -9.72
CA ASP A 38 7.47 3.67 -9.89
C ASP A 38 8.27 4.22 -8.70
N GLU A 39 7.62 4.89 -7.76
CA GLU A 39 8.28 5.52 -6.62
C GLU A 39 8.19 4.70 -5.34
N PHE A 40 7.08 3.97 -5.15
CA PHE A 40 6.89 3.19 -3.93
C PHE A 40 5.84 2.08 -4.13
N ASP A 41 5.83 1.15 -3.19
CA ASP A 41 4.76 0.18 -3.04
C ASP A 41 4.23 0.25 -1.61
N MET A 42 3.08 -0.35 -1.36
CA MET A 42 2.47 -0.26 -0.04
C MET A 42 1.73 -1.54 0.34
N ILE A 43 1.61 -1.74 1.64
CA ILE A 43 0.81 -2.81 2.23
C ILE A 43 -0.17 -2.13 3.18
N LEU A 44 -1.45 -2.37 2.96
CA LEU A 44 -2.52 -1.77 3.76
C LEU A 44 -3.28 -2.86 4.48
N MET A 45 -3.64 -2.61 5.73
CA MET A 45 -4.52 -3.50 6.48
C MET A 45 -5.75 -2.72 6.92
N THR A 46 -6.93 -3.27 6.66
CA THR A 46 -8.20 -2.67 7.04
C THR A 46 -8.67 -3.23 8.37
N ASP A 47 -9.66 -2.57 8.97
CA ASP A 47 -10.21 -2.97 10.26
C ASP A 47 -11.03 -4.27 10.20
N ASP A 48 -11.43 -4.71 9.01
CA ASP A 48 -12.07 -6.00 8.78
C ASP A 48 -11.05 -7.12 8.49
N ARG A 49 -9.77 -6.86 8.75
CA ARG A 49 -8.65 -7.80 8.61
C ARG A 49 -8.34 -8.22 7.19
N GLU A 50 -8.64 -7.38 6.23
CA GLU A 50 -8.20 -7.58 4.87
C GLU A 50 -6.84 -6.93 4.66
N ILE A 51 -5.96 -7.61 3.92
CA ILE A 51 -4.65 -7.06 3.56
C ILE A 51 -4.66 -6.74 2.09
N TYR A 52 -4.19 -5.55 1.75
CA TYR A 52 -4.03 -5.10 0.37
C TYR A 52 -2.57 -4.81 0.11
N VAL A 53 -2.02 -5.38 -0.96
CA VAL A 53 -0.64 -5.13 -1.39
C VAL A 53 -0.65 -4.64 -2.81
N THR A 54 0.25 -3.71 -3.12
CA THR A 54 0.38 -3.20 -4.48
C THR A 54 1.06 -4.24 -5.37
N GLU A 55 0.73 -4.21 -6.65
CA GLU A 55 1.17 -5.19 -7.64
C GLU A 55 2.68 -5.37 -7.68
N GLY A 56 3.44 -4.29 -7.48
CA GLY A 56 4.89 -4.33 -7.57
C GLY A 56 5.58 -5.22 -6.55
N ILE A 57 4.93 -5.50 -5.41
CA ILE A 57 5.51 -6.36 -4.36
C ILE A 57 4.64 -7.58 -4.04
N ALA A 58 3.56 -7.77 -4.79
CA ALA A 58 2.62 -8.86 -4.51
C ALA A 58 3.29 -10.23 -4.54
N ASP A 59 4.21 -10.46 -5.47
CA ASP A 59 4.91 -11.73 -5.61
C ASP A 59 5.86 -12.02 -4.45
N SER A 60 6.33 -10.98 -3.76
CA SER A 60 7.26 -11.11 -2.64
C SER A 60 6.56 -11.13 -1.28
N PHE A 61 5.25 -10.90 -1.25
CA PHE A 61 4.49 -10.80 -0.02
C PHE A 61 3.74 -12.11 0.23
N GLU A 62 3.93 -12.67 1.42
CA GLU A 62 3.21 -13.86 1.86
C GLU A 62 2.52 -13.58 3.18
N SER A 63 1.29 -14.07 3.32
CA SER A 63 0.50 -13.90 4.53
C SER A 63 -0.49 -15.05 4.66
N GLU A 64 -0.80 -15.44 5.91
CA GLU A 64 -1.86 -16.40 6.20
C GLU A 64 -3.25 -15.77 6.10
N MET A 65 -3.32 -14.44 6.07
CA MET A 65 -4.57 -13.70 5.91
C MET A 65 -4.90 -13.55 4.43
N ASP A 66 -6.18 -13.34 4.14
CA ASP A 66 -6.60 -13.03 2.78
C ASP A 66 -5.92 -11.77 2.29
N THR A 67 -5.20 -11.88 1.19
CA THR A 67 -4.47 -10.76 0.60
C THR A 67 -5.07 -10.42 -0.75
N LYS A 68 -5.35 -9.15 -0.94
CA LYS A 68 -5.86 -8.63 -2.20
C LYS A 68 -4.78 -7.79 -2.88
N ILE A 69 -4.70 -7.88 -4.19
CA ILE A 69 -3.68 -7.18 -4.96
C ILE A 69 -4.28 -5.91 -5.55
N ILE A 70 -3.60 -4.79 -5.30
CA ILE A 70 -3.95 -3.50 -5.91
C ILE A 70 -3.17 -3.41 -7.22
N GLU A 71 -3.90 -3.44 -8.33
CA GLU A 71 -3.30 -3.43 -9.66
C GLU A 71 -3.04 -2.01 -10.15
N LYS A 72 -2.01 -1.85 -10.99
CA LYS A 72 -1.67 -0.56 -11.59
C LYS A 72 -2.75 -0.06 -12.54
N LYS A 73 -3.48 -0.97 -13.15
CA LYS A 73 -4.54 -0.63 -14.10
C LYS A 73 -5.89 -1.08 -13.57
N VAL A 74 -6.87 -0.25 -13.78
CA VAL A 74 -8.25 -0.56 -13.43
C VAL A 74 -8.87 -1.47 -14.49
#